data_b3eabaa00d2a3018bddb3e82cb006d55
#
_entry.id   b3eabaa00d2a3018bddb3e82cb006d55
#
_cell.length_a   1.000
_cell.length_b   1.000
_cell.length_c   1.000
_cell.angle_alpha   90.00
_cell.angle_beta   90.00
_cell.angle_gamma   90.00
#
_symmetry.space_group_name_H-M   'P 1'
#
loop_
_entity.id
_entity.type
_entity.pdbx_description
1 polymer ?
#
loop_
_entity_poly.entity_id
_entity_poly.type
_entity_poly.pdbx_seq_one_letter_code
_entity_poly.pdbx_strand_id
1 'polypeptide(L)'
;MPAIRERFPSARLTLAGEVAVTDGRFSGTNNGCFVGHISPEAAEGGPLAIVRDGDEITIDIPNRSLELHVPQREIEERLSTWQRPPLRIKKGYLALYAQLAESADKGAIIQNRF
;
A
#
# COMPACT_ATOMS: atom_id res chain seq x y z
N MET A 1 -4.67 -9.95 12.93
CA MET A 1 -4.65 -8.63 13.59
C MET A 1 -5.91 -8.47 14.42
N PRO A 2 -5.80 -8.27 15.75
CA PRO A 2 -6.95 -8.18 16.64
C PRO A 2 -7.93 -7.05 16.26
N ALA A 3 -7.41 -5.88 15.88
CA ALA A 3 -8.22 -4.70 15.55
C ALA A 3 -9.20 -4.92 14.38
N ILE A 4 -8.84 -5.71 13.39
CA ILE A 4 -9.72 -6.03 12.26
C ILE A 4 -10.88 -6.91 12.71
N ARG A 5 -10.66 -7.86 13.59
CA ARG A 5 -11.72 -8.74 14.12
C ARG A 5 -12.72 -8.00 14.99
N GLU A 6 -12.23 -7.09 15.80
CA GLU A 6 -13.09 -6.34 16.73
C GLU A 6 -14.00 -5.38 15.98
N ARG A 7 -13.52 -4.78 14.89
CA ARG A 7 -14.29 -3.82 14.10
C ARG A 7 -15.20 -4.43 13.05
N PHE A 8 -14.95 -5.66 12.63
CA PHE A 8 -15.74 -6.36 11.62
C PHE A 8 -16.18 -7.73 12.08
N PRO A 9 -16.98 -7.82 13.15
CA PRO A 9 -17.45 -9.12 13.65
C PRO A 9 -18.30 -9.88 12.64
N SER A 10 -18.89 -9.20 11.66
CA SER A 10 -19.65 -9.80 10.57
C SER A 10 -18.78 -10.16 9.34
N ALA A 11 -17.58 -9.61 9.23
CA ALA A 11 -16.66 -10.02 8.21
C ALA A 11 -16.06 -11.36 8.62
N ARG A 12 -16.40 -12.42 7.90
CA ARG A 12 -15.79 -13.73 8.09
C ARG A 12 -14.34 -13.70 7.65
N LEU A 13 -13.49 -13.16 8.51
CA LEU A 13 -12.07 -13.41 8.38
C LEU A 13 -11.85 -14.87 8.74
N THR A 14 -11.54 -15.67 7.75
CA THR A 14 -11.13 -17.04 8.00
C THR A 14 -9.81 -17.01 8.74
N LEU A 15 -9.83 -17.47 9.99
CA LEU A 15 -8.73 -17.34 10.95
C LEU A 15 -7.42 -18.01 10.53
N ALA A 16 -7.45 -18.83 9.51
CA ALA A 16 -6.29 -19.51 8.96
C ALA A 16 -5.54 -18.69 7.91
N GLY A 17 -6.06 -17.52 7.52
CA GLY A 17 -5.48 -16.70 6.47
C GLY A 17 -4.72 -15.50 7.00
N GLU A 18 -3.82 -15.00 6.18
CA GLU A 18 -3.08 -13.78 6.42
C GLU A 18 -3.92 -12.54 6.10
N VAL A 19 -3.59 -11.43 6.72
CA VAL A 19 -4.05 -10.11 6.30
C VAL A 19 -2.85 -9.38 5.74
N ALA A 20 -2.94 -8.99 4.48
CA ALA A 20 -1.86 -8.28 3.81
C ALA A 20 -2.39 -7.10 3.02
N VAL A 21 -1.70 -5.98 3.15
CA VAL A 21 -1.98 -4.74 2.45
C VAL A 21 -0.71 -4.34 1.71
N THR A 22 -0.81 -4.08 0.41
CA THR A 22 0.36 -3.76 -0.41
C THR A 22 0.01 -2.77 -1.52
N ASP A 23 0.99 -1.99 -1.90
CA ASP A 23 0.94 -1.16 -3.12
C ASP A 23 1.40 -1.94 -4.38
N GLY A 24 1.88 -3.15 -4.18
CA GLY A 24 2.18 -4.10 -5.25
C GLY A 24 0.98 -4.93 -5.66
N ARG A 25 1.25 -6.11 -6.20
CA ARG A 25 0.25 -7.06 -6.72
C ARG A 25 0.40 -8.41 -6.08
N PHE A 26 -0.68 -9.19 -6.09
CA PHE A 26 -0.68 -10.59 -5.74
C PHE A 26 -0.81 -11.44 -7.00
N SER A 27 0.06 -12.43 -7.16
CA SER A 27 -0.01 -13.39 -8.27
C SER A 27 -1.04 -14.50 -8.04
N GLY A 28 -1.38 -14.75 -6.80
CA GLY A 28 -2.40 -15.69 -6.38
C GLY A 28 -2.52 -15.65 -4.87
N THR A 29 -3.75 -15.74 -4.37
CA THR A 29 -4.04 -15.73 -2.95
C THR A 29 -5.08 -16.79 -2.62
N ASN A 30 -4.99 -17.33 -1.42
CA ASN A 30 -5.95 -18.31 -0.92
C ASN A 30 -6.77 -17.71 0.23
N ASN A 31 -6.59 -18.21 1.41
CA ASN A 31 -7.36 -17.81 2.58
C ASN A 31 -6.80 -16.52 3.20
N GLY A 32 -7.63 -15.53 3.37
CA GLY A 32 -7.23 -14.31 4.04
C GLY A 32 -7.90 -13.05 3.51
N CYS A 33 -7.46 -11.92 4.00
CA CYS A 33 -7.88 -10.61 3.53
C CYS A 33 -6.67 -9.93 2.88
N PHE A 34 -6.73 -9.78 1.58
CA PHE A 34 -5.65 -9.22 0.78
C PHE A 34 -6.12 -7.96 0.05
N VAL A 35 -5.42 -6.87 0.24
CA VAL A 35 -5.68 -5.60 -0.46
C VAL A 35 -4.43 -5.22 -1.22
N GLY A 36 -4.51 -5.27 -2.53
CA GLY A 36 -3.44 -4.88 -3.44
C GLY A 36 -3.68 -3.54 -4.11
N HIS A 37 -2.71 -3.10 -4.89
CA HIS A 37 -2.79 -1.89 -5.71
C HIS A 37 -3.11 -0.61 -4.93
N ILE A 38 -2.64 -0.49 -3.71
CA ILE A 38 -2.83 0.73 -2.92
C ILE A 38 -2.10 1.88 -3.61
N SER A 39 -2.81 2.96 -3.81
CA SER A 39 -2.34 4.10 -4.57
C SER A 39 -2.49 5.40 -3.77
N PRO A 40 -1.53 6.35 -3.91
CA PRO A 40 -0.24 6.18 -4.57
C PRO A 40 0.68 5.19 -3.85
N GLU A 41 1.63 4.62 -4.58
CA GLU A 41 2.61 3.68 -4.02
C GLU A 41 3.53 4.36 -3.00
N ALA A 42 4.11 3.57 -2.10
CA ALA A 42 5.07 4.06 -1.13
C ALA A 42 6.28 4.75 -1.80
N ALA A 43 6.74 4.24 -2.94
CA ALA A 43 7.81 4.85 -3.71
C ALA A 43 7.48 6.27 -4.21
N GLU A 44 6.20 6.59 -4.35
CA GLU A 44 5.70 7.92 -4.70
C GLU A 44 5.30 8.77 -3.48
N GLY A 45 5.64 8.34 -2.29
CA GLY A 45 5.26 9.03 -1.06
C GLY A 45 3.82 8.79 -0.63
N GLY A 46 3.23 7.68 -1.06
CA GLY A 46 1.88 7.30 -0.65
C GLY A 46 1.80 6.86 0.81
N PRO A 47 0.60 6.60 1.33
CA PRO A 47 0.41 6.33 2.76
C PRO A 47 1.23 5.17 3.32
N LEU A 48 1.47 4.13 2.51
CA LEU A 48 2.27 2.98 2.95
C LEU A 48 3.74 3.35 3.22
N ALA A 49 4.24 4.46 2.68
CA ALA A 49 5.60 4.92 2.94
C ALA A 49 5.84 5.27 4.41
N ILE A 50 4.79 5.61 5.14
CA ILE A 50 4.90 6.16 6.51
C ILE A 50 4.23 5.28 7.57
N VAL A 51 3.65 4.15 7.19
CA VAL A 51 3.08 3.20 8.15
C VAL A 51 4.19 2.59 9.00
N ARG A 52 3.96 2.49 10.29
CA ARG A 52 4.88 1.92 11.27
C ARG A 52 4.23 0.76 12.02
N ASP A 53 5.05 -0.08 12.58
CA ASP A 53 4.58 -1.15 13.47
C ASP A 53 3.77 -0.55 14.62
N GLY A 54 2.60 -1.13 14.87
CA GLY A 54 1.66 -0.65 15.86
C GLY A 54 0.59 0.31 15.33
N ASP A 55 0.72 0.82 14.12
CA ASP A 55 -0.34 1.61 13.51
C ASP A 55 -1.56 0.73 13.22
N GLU A 56 -2.74 1.28 13.45
CA GLU A 56 -4.00 0.59 13.21
C GLU A 56 -4.54 0.91 11.81
N ILE A 57 -4.94 -0.13 11.10
CA ILE A 57 -5.57 -0.01 9.79
C ILE A 57 -6.93 -0.68 9.82
N THR A 58 -7.95 0.02 9.34
CA THR A 58 -9.29 -0.53 9.17
C THR A 58 -9.54 -0.90 7.72
N ILE A 59 -9.95 -2.13 7.49
CA ILE A 59 -10.45 -2.61 6.19
C ILE A 59 -11.95 -2.83 6.34
N ASP A 60 -12.75 -2.01 5.67
CA ASP A 60 -14.20 -2.07 5.71
C ASP A 60 -14.72 -2.52 4.33
N ILE A 61 -14.89 -3.82 4.17
CA ILE A 61 -15.30 -4.40 2.90
C ILE A 61 -16.70 -3.95 2.49
N PRO A 62 -17.72 -3.99 3.38
CA PRO A 62 -19.05 -3.52 3.02
C PRO A 62 -19.09 -2.08 2.52
N ASN A 63 -18.37 -1.20 3.14
CA ASN A 63 -18.28 0.22 2.78
C ASN A 63 -17.16 0.55 1.79
N ARG A 64 -16.40 -0.46 1.36
CA ARG A 64 -15.27 -0.31 0.42
C ARG A 64 -14.28 0.75 0.88
N SER A 65 -13.92 0.71 2.15
CA SER A 65 -13.04 1.68 2.79
C SER A 65 -11.80 1.01 3.35
N LEU A 66 -10.68 1.68 3.19
CA LEU A 66 -9.40 1.32 3.79
C LEU A 66 -8.85 2.57 4.46
N GLU A 67 -8.63 2.50 5.77
CA GLU A 67 -8.27 3.68 6.56
C GLU A 67 -7.09 3.41 7.48
N LEU A 68 -6.13 4.30 7.46
CA LEU A 68 -5.01 4.34 8.41
C LEU A 68 -5.38 5.27 9.58
N HIS A 69 -5.41 4.72 10.79
CA HIS A 69 -5.75 5.46 12.01
C HIS A 69 -4.54 6.19 12.59
N VAL A 70 -3.99 7.10 11.81
CA VAL A 70 -2.95 8.03 12.23
C VAL A 70 -3.47 9.45 11.99
N PRO A 71 -3.36 10.37 12.95
CA PRO A 71 -3.77 11.75 12.75
C PRO A 71 -3.11 12.38 11.52
N GLN A 72 -3.85 13.18 10.77
CA GLN A 72 -3.34 13.82 9.56
C GLN A 72 -2.06 14.61 9.81
N ARG A 73 -1.99 15.29 10.93
CA ARG A 73 -0.78 16.02 11.35
C ARG A 73 0.43 15.12 11.47
N GLU A 74 0.26 13.95 12.08
CA GLU A 74 1.34 12.99 12.23
C GLU A 74 1.75 12.38 10.89
N ILE A 75 0.80 12.13 9.98
CA ILE A 75 1.09 11.70 8.61
C ILE A 75 1.97 12.72 7.91
N GLU A 76 1.63 13.99 8.01
CA GLU A 76 2.41 15.09 7.42
C GLU A 76 3.80 15.19 8.02
N GLU A 77 3.94 15.04 9.34
CA GLU A 77 5.22 15.00 10.01
C GLU A 77 6.10 13.85 9.54
N ARG A 78 5.52 12.65 9.43
CA ARG A 78 6.24 11.47 8.95
C ARG A 78 6.67 11.63 7.48
N LEU A 79 5.81 12.19 6.63
CA LEU A 79 6.13 12.45 5.23
C LEU A 79 7.21 13.53 5.09
N SER A 80 7.25 14.51 5.96
CA SER A 80 8.26 15.56 5.90
C SER A 80 9.70 15.05 6.08
N THR A 81 9.87 13.94 6.77
CA THR A 81 11.17 13.29 6.98
C THR A 81 11.41 12.09 6.07
N TRP A 82 10.39 11.68 5.32
CA TRP A 82 10.51 10.56 4.40
C TRP A 82 11.33 10.94 3.16
N GLN A 83 12.19 10.02 2.74
CA GLN A 83 12.97 10.16 1.53
C GLN A 83 12.77 8.94 0.64
N ARG A 84 12.63 9.18 -0.65
CA ARG A 84 12.52 8.09 -1.62
C ARG A 84 13.76 7.19 -1.55
N PRO A 85 13.58 5.86 -1.35
CA PRO A 85 14.70 4.95 -1.37
C PRO A 85 15.44 4.98 -2.71
N PRO A 86 16.76 4.81 -2.73
CA PRO A 86 17.51 4.74 -3.97
C PRO A 86 17.10 3.51 -4.77
N LEU A 87 17.16 3.62 -6.10
CA LEU A 87 16.88 2.50 -6.98
C LEU A 87 17.87 1.36 -6.73
N ARG A 88 17.36 0.15 -6.59
CA ARG A 88 18.18 -1.05 -6.43
C ARG A 88 18.92 -1.41 -7.73
N ILE A 89 18.26 -1.20 -8.87
CA ILE A 89 18.80 -1.46 -10.20
C ILE A 89 19.03 -0.13 -10.86
N LYS A 90 20.29 0.14 -11.23
CA LYS A 90 20.73 1.44 -11.75
C LYS A 90 21.01 1.43 -13.24
N LYS A 91 20.89 0.26 -13.89
CA LYS A 91 21.18 0.08 -15.32
C LYS A 91 20.16 -0.83 -15.97
N GLY A 92 19.94 -0.63 -17.27
CA GLY A 92 19.10 -1.48 -18.09
C GLY A 92 17.61 -1.15 -18.02
N TYR A 93 16.80 -2.06 -18.52
CA TYR A 93 15.35 -1.86 -18.67
C TYR A 93 14.63 -1.59 -17.37
N LEU A 94 14.94 -2.33 -16.30
CA LEU A 94 14.27 -2.13 -15.04
C LEU A 94 14.59 -0.77 -14.41
N ALA A 95 15.80 -0.27 -14.61
CA ALA A 95 16.15 1.08 -14.16
C ALA A 95 15.38 2.15 -14.95
N LEU A 96 15.25 1.97 -16.24
CA LEU A 96 14.46 2.84 -17.10
C LEU A 96 12.97 2.81 -16.71
N TYR A 97 12.42 1.63 -16.55
CA TYR A 97 11.03 1.45 -16.13
C TYR A 97 10.75 2.10 -14.78
N ALA A 98 11.62 1.89 -13.79
CA ALA A 98 11.48 2.49 -12.47
C ALA A 98 11.46 4.01 -12.47
N GLN A 99 12.14 4.64 -13.43
CA GLN A 99 12.18 6.09 -13.57
C GLN A 99 10.97 6.66 -14.31
N LEU A 100 10.43 5.94 -15.28
CA LEU A 100 9.44 6.46 -16.23
C LEU A 100 8.04 5.89 -16.04
N ALA A 101 7.88 4.77 -15.35
CA ALA A 101 6.57 4.18 -15.15
C ALA A 101 5.68 5.05 -14.28
N GLU A 102 4.44 5.22 -14.68
CA GLU A 102 3.41 5.82 -13.86
C GLU A 102 2.87 4.85 -12.82
N SER A 103 2.08 5.37 -11.89
CA SER A 103 1.37 4.59 -10.90
C SER A 103 0.47 3.52 -11.54
N ALA A 104 0.29 2.41 -10.83
CA ALA A 104 -0.52 1.28 -11.32
C ALA A 104 -1.99 1.66 -11.53
N ASP A 105 -2.52 2.62 -10.77
CA ASP A 105 -3.88 3.12 -10.95
C ASP A 105 -4.08 3.88 -12.27
N LYS A 106 -2.99 4.31 -12.88
CA LYS A 106 -2.93 4.94 -14.21
C LYS A 106 -2.46 3.98 -15.32
N GLY A 107 -2.32 2.69 -14.99
CA GLY A 107 -1.93 1.66 -15.93
C GLY A 107 -0.45 1.30 -15.95
N ALA A 108 0.36 1.91 -15.10
CA ALA A 108 1.81 1.68 -15.01
C ALA A 108 2.52 1.83 -16.38
N ILE A 109 2.02 2.72 -17.21
CA ILE A 109 2.59 2.99 -18.54
C ILE A 109 3.86 3.83 -18.43
N ILE A 110 4.73 3.71 -19.40
CA ILE A 110 5.91 4.57 -19.50
C ILE A 110 5.49 5.94 -20.00
N GLN A 111 5.76 6.97 -19.19
CA GLN A 111 5.51 8.34 -19.60
C GLN A 111 6.46 8.80 -20.70
N ASN A 112 5.88 9.40 -21.72
CA ASN A 112 6.62 10.18 -22.66
C ASN A 112 6.85 11.59 -22.08
N ARG A 113 8.09 11.90 -21.78
CA ARG A 113 8.49 13.20 -21.19
C ARG A 113 9.16 14.13 -22.18
N PHE A 114 8.91 13.93 -23.46
CA PHE A 114 9.40 14.83 -24.49
C PHE A 114 8.54 16.08 -24.62
#